data_62f025d81cb333c3a8280a02d642a662
#
_entry.id   62f025d81cb333c3a8280a02d642a662
#
_cell.length_a   1.000
_cell.length_b   1.000
_cell.length_c   1.000
_cell.angle_alpha   90.00
_cell.angle_beta   90.00
_cell.angle_gamma   90.00
#
_symmetry.space_group_name_H-M   'P 1'
#
loop_
_entity.id
_entity.type
_entity.pdbx_description
1 polymer ?
#
loop_
_entity_poly.entity_id
_entity_poly.type
_entity_poly.pdbx_seq_one_letter_code
_entity_poly.pdbx_strand_id
1 'polypeptide(L)'
;SMLSFASCDDSFNDWAELKSNEAATNGAYGLNFAASGVDVDMSAETIPDSVDLVTVTKASDEVQNVILKTVSLNGVDVTKYCVIKDATARMSTKQLDSLATASLKSQKCEKRALEVDATAAGVLENGTAVQVAGKLTQNETPIQTPEADPKGYFMLGDFADHGWDPTKPVLMTETAEGSKIYKAVVTTTGTTSWYKFYGASALKGSATTWDDINP
;
A
#
# COMPACT_ATOMS: atom_id res chain seq x y z
N SER A 1 -42.92 28.52 45.96
CA SER A 1 -43.05 28.10 44.60
C SER A 1 -41.69 27.58 44.13
N MET A 2 -41.45 26.25 44.19
CA MET A 2 -40.25 25.60 43.65
C MET A 2 -40.50 25.28 42.17
N LEU A 3 -39.74 25.93 41.31
CA LEU A 3 -39.62 25.54 39.90
C LEU A 3 -38.65 24.37 39.86
N SER A 4 -39.18 23.17 39.71
CA SER A 4 -38.36 22.00 39.29
C SER A 4 -38.07 22.14 37.81
N PHE A 5 -36.78 22.39 37.49
CA PHE A 5 -36.29 22.15 36.13
C PHE A 5 -36.25 20.64 35.94
N ALA A 6 -37.16 20.14 35.11
CA ALA A 6 -36.99 18.82 34.54
C ALA A 6 -35.72 18.87 33.74
N SER A 7 -34.70 18.19 34.25
CA SER A 7 -33.51 17.83 33.45
C SER A 7 -34.03 17.13 32.20
N CYS A 8 -33.70 17.65 31.04
CA CYS A 8 -33.78 16.90 29.81
C CYS A 8 -32.89 15.69 29.98
N ASP A 9 -33.57 14.59 30.06
CA ASP A 9 -33.00 13.27 30.26
C ASP A 9 -32.09 12.86 29.11
N ASP A 10 -31.14 12.13 29.44
CA ASP A 10 -30.12 11.28 28.83
C ASP A 10 -30.24 10.88 27.35
N SER A 11 -31.25 11.28 26.62
CA SER A 11 -31.43 10.97 25.20
C SER A 11 -30.44 11.67 24.26
N PHE A 12 -29.64 12.61 24.79
CA PHE A 12 -28.58 13.27 24.01
C PHE A 12 -27.26 12.51 23.99
N ASN A 13 -27.11 11.48 24.80
CA ASN A 13 -25.88 10.67 24.79
C ASN A 13 -25.90 9.53 23.77
N ASP A 14 -27.07 9.14 23.29
CA ASP A 14 -27.22 8.04 22.34
C ASP A 14 -26.58 8.33 20.96
N TRP A 15 -26.52 9.58 20.54
CA TRP A 15 -25.86 9.95 19.30
C TRP A 15 -24.33 9.99 19.43
N ALA A 16 -23.78 10.02 20.64
CA ALA A 16 -22.36 10.00 20.94
C ALA A 16 -21.83 8.60 21.28
N GLU A 17 -22.72 7.61 21.40
CA GLU A 17 -22.30 6.23 21.57
C GLU A 17 -21.75 5.67 20.23
N LEU A 18 -20.48 5.34 20.21
CA LEU A 18 -19.76 4.74 19.08
C LEU A 18 -20.46 3.49 18.51
N LYS A 19 -21.33 2.85 19.27
CA LYS A 19 -22.09 1.66 18.84
C LYS A 19 -23.15 1.95 17.79
N SER A 20 -23.71 3.15 17.74
CA SER A 20 -24.69 3.54 16.71
C SER A 20 -24.05 3.74 15.33
N ASN A 21 -22.70 3.78 15.27
CA ASN A 21 -21.93 3.98 14.05
C ASN A 21 -21.12 2.73 13.63
N GLU A 22 -21.29 1.60 14.30
CA GLU A 22 -20.67 0.35 13.83
C GLU A 22 -21.22 -0.01 12.45
N ALA A 23 -20.31 -0.22 11.51
CA ALA A 23 -20.69 -0.63 10.17
C ALA A 23 -21.30 -2.04 10.21
N ALA A 24 -22.46 -2.21 9.61
CA ALA A 24 -23.04 -3.52 9.39
C ALA A 24 -22.16 -4.34 8.43
N THR A 25 -22.33 -5.65 8.43
CA THR A 25 -21.53 -6.54 7.58
C THR A 25 -22.01 -6.50 6.12
N ASN A 26 -21.13 -6.94 5.22
CA ASN A 26 -21.43 -7.10 3.80
C ASN A 26 -22.75 -7.84 3.57
N GLY A 27 -23.58 -7.32 2.68
CA GLY A 27 -24.93 -7.82 2.40
C GLY A 27 -26.04 -7.17 3.23
N ALA A 28 -25.72 -6.46 4.32
CA ALA A 28 -26.72 -5.72 5.09
C ALA A 28 -27.34 -4.63 4.22
N TYR A 29 -28.63 -4.40 4.42
CA TYR A 29 -29.44 -3.42 3.68
C TYR A 29 -29.36 -3.60 2.15
N GLY A 30 -29.09 -4.83 1.67
CA GLY A 30 -28.92 -5.12 0.26
C GLY A 30 -27.66 -4.55 -0.38
N LEU A 31 -26.70 -4.03 0.40
CA LEU A 31 -25.42 -3.55 -0.12
C LEU A 31 -24.38 -4.67 -0.18
N ASN A 32 -23.90 -4.96 -1.38
CA ASN A 32 -22.91 -6.00 -1.62
C ASN A 32 -21.61 -5.41 -2.15
N PHE A 33 -20.51 -5.78 -1.54
CA PHE A 33 -19.17 -5.40 -1.97
C PHE A 33 -18.57 -6.51 -2.83
N ALA A 34 -17.98 -6.12 -3.94
CA ALA A 34 -17.28 -7.03 -4.85
C ALA A 34 -15.94 -6.45 -5.26
N ALA A 35 -14.91 -7.30 -5.33
CA ALA A 35 -13.65 -6.98 -5.99
C ALA A 35 -13.82 -7.14 -7.50
N SER A 36 -12.86 -6.61 -8.28
CA SER A 36 -12.87 -6.75 -9.76
C SER A 36 -12.83 -8.20 -10.24
N GLY A 37 -12.28 -9.10 -9.43
CA GLY A 37 -11.97 -10.48 -9.84
C GLY A 37 -10.80 -10.60 -10.82
N VAL A 38 -10.15 -9.49 -11.17
CA VAL A 38 -9.00 -9.45 -12.07
C VAL A 38 -7.71 -9.56 -11.27
N ASP A 39 -6.88 -10.55 -11.59
CA ASP A 39 -5.52 -10.61 -11.09
C ASP A 39 -4.66 -9.55 -11.79
N VAL A 40 -4.04 -8.67 -11.04
CA VAL A 40 -3.11 -7.66 -11.57
C VAL A 40 -1.72 -8.27 -11.58
N ASP A 41 -1.18 -8.54 -12.78
CA ASP A 41 0.20 -9.02 -12.95
C ASP A 41 1.04 -7.91 -13.57
N MET A 42 1.90 -7.29 -12.76
CA MET A 42 2.80 -6.21 -13.19
C MET A 42 3.98 -6.70 -14.02
N SER A 43 4.16 -8.03 -14.15
CA SER A 43 5.19 -8.65 -15.00
C SER A 43 4.64 -9.10 -16.36
N ALA A 44 3.34 -8.98 -16.59
CA ALA A 44 2.71 -9.35 -17.86
C ALA A 44 3.08 -8.38 -18.99
N GLU A 45 3.02 -8.86 -20.24
CA GLU A 45 3.24 -8.01 -21.43
C GLU A 45 2.20 -6.89 -21.55
N THR A 46 0.99 -7.15 -21.09
CA THR A 46 -0.10 -6.17 -21.08
C THR A 46 -0.64 -6.02 -19.68
N ILE A 47 -0.48 -4.84 -19.13
CA ILE A 47 -0.93 -4.50 -17.78
C ILE A 47 -2.09 -3.52 -17.91
N PRO A 48 -3.25 -3.76 -17.28
CA PRO A 48 -4.33 -2.78 -17.27
C PRO A 48 -3.87 -1.50 -16.55
N ASP A 49 -4.26 -0.33 -17.05
CA ASP A 49 -3.88 0.95 -16.43
C ASP A 49 -4.44 1.11 -15.01
N SER A 50 -5.58 0.50 -14.74
CA SER A 50 -6.27 0.61 -13.45
C SER A 50 -7.10 -0.63 -13.16
N VAL A 51 -7.45 -0.82 -11.88
CA VAL A 51 -8.31 -1.89 -11.37
C VAL A 51 -9.36 -1.30 -10.45
N ASP A 52 -10.58 -1.87 -10.48
CA ASP A 52 -11.62 -1.57 -9.52
C ASP A 52 -11.38 -2.41 -8.26
N LEU A 53 -10.83 -1.76 -7.22
CA LEU A 53 -10.54 -2.45 -5.96
C LEU A 53 -11.82 -2.93 -5.27
N VAL A 54 -12.86 -2.11 -5.35
CA VAL A 54 -14.16 -2.41 -4.77
C VAL A 54 -15.26 -1.73 -5.55
N THR A 55 -16.33 -2.45 -5.77
CA THR A 55 -17.60 -1.93 -6.27
C THR A 55 -18.71 -2.31 -5.29
N VAL A 56 -19.54 -1.34 -4.91
CA VAL A 56 -20.71 -1.59 -4.08
C VAL A 56 -21.94 -1.63 -4.98
N THR A 57 -22.66 -2.74 -4.94
CA THR A 57 -23.89 -2.95 -5.70
C THR A 57 -25.09 -3.02 -4.75
N LYS A 58 -26.26 -2.64 -5.25
CA LYS A 58 -27.52 -2.71 -4.53
C LYS A 58 -28.32 -3.93 -4.99
N ALA A 59 -28.72 -4.79 -4.05
CA ALA A 59 -29.64 -5.89 -4.31
C ALA A 59 -31.11 -5.44 -4.17
N SER A 60 -31.36 -4.28 -3.52
CA SER A 60 -32.69 -3.70 -3.32
C SER A 60 -32.58 -2.17 -3.31
N ASP A 61 -33.71 -1.50 -3.38
CA ASP A 61 -33.81 -0.03 -3.27
C ASP A 61 -33.99 0.47 -1.83
N GLU A 62 -33.79 -0.39 -0.85
CA GLU A 62 -33.88 -0.07 0.57
C GLU A 62 -32.97 1.08 1.00
N VAL A 63 -31.76 1.12 0.41
CA VAL A 63 -30.78 2.18 0.66
C VAL A 63 -30.64 3.08 -0.55
N GLN A 64 -30.72 4.37 -0.31
CA GLN A 64 -30.53 5.41 -1.32
C GLN A 64 -29.24 6.18 -1.07
N ASN A 65 -28.75 6.92 -2.08
CA ASN A 65 -27.57 7.78 -1.99
C ASN A 65 -26.33 7.04 -1.47
N VAL A 66 -26.08 5.84 -2.00
CA VAL A 66 -24.93 5.04 -1.59
C VAL A 66 -23.64 5.70 -2.02
N ILE A 67 -22.74 5.94 -1.06
CA ILE A 67 -21.42 6.50 -1.26
C ILE A 67 -20.37 5.59 -0.62
N LEU A 68 -19.27 5.34 -1.32
CA LEU A 68 -18.10 4.70 -0.77
C LEU A 68 -17.33 5.71 0.08
N LYS A 69 -17.07 5.38 1.35
CA LYS A 69 -16.47 6.29 2.33
C LYS A 69 -14.97 6.08 2.48
N THR A 70 -14.56 4.83 2.67
CA THR A 70 -13.16 4.48 2.91
C THR A 70 -12.78 3.23 2.15
N VAL A 71 -11.52 3.17 1.76
CA VAL A 71 -10.88 1.97 1.21
C VAL A 71 -9.52 1.84 1.89
N SER A 72 -9.22 0.66 2.43
CA SER A 72 -7.88 0.35 2.93
C SER A 72 -7.29 -0.87 2.22
N LEU A 73 -5.97 -0.92 2.16
CA LEU A 73 -5.18 -2.00 1.59
C LEU A 73 -4.23 -2.51 2.67
N ASN A 74 -4.37 -3.79 3.05
CA ASN A 74 -3.60 -4.40 4.13
C ASN A 74 -3.61 -3.53 5.42
N GLY A 75 -4.77 -2.98 5.78
CA GLY A 75 -4.96 -2.12 6.94
C GLY A 75 -4.49 -0.67 6.80
N VAL A 76 -3.97 -0.27 5.65
CA VAL A 76 -3.54 1.12 5.38
C VAL A 76 -4.62 1.84 4.57
N ASP A 77 -5.08 3.01 5.03
CA ASP A 77 -6.04 3.84 4.30
C ASP A 77 -5.45 4.32 2.96
N VAL A 78 -6.09 3.90 1.88
CA VAL A 78 -5.71 4.25 0.51
C VAL A 78 -6.78 5.06 -0.22
N THR A 79 -7.81 5.51 0.48
CA THR A 79 -8.97 6.23 -0.09
C THR A 79 -8.55 7.39 -0.98
N LYS A 80 -7.57 8.17 -0.54
CA LYS A 80 -7.03 9.33 -1.28
C LYS A 80 -6.35 8.99 -2.62
N TYR A 81 -5.96 7.73 -2.81
CA TYR A 81 -5.33 7.24 -4.04
C TYR A 81 -6.34 6.62 -5.00
N CYS A 82 -7.59 6.50 -4.58
CA CYS A 82 -8.67 5.97 -5.40
C CYS A 82 -9.44 7.09 -6.10
N VAL A 83 -9.84 6.84 -7.34
CA VAL A 83 -10.90 7.58 -7.99
C VAL A 83 -12.22 6.90 -7.63
N ILE A 84 -13.06 7.59 -6.86
CA ILE A 84 -14.36 7.07 -6.42
C ILE A 84 -15.44 7.66 -7.31
N LYS A 85 -16.16 6.79 -8.01
CA LYS A 85 -17.30 7.15 -8.85
C LYS A 85 -18.33 6.03 -8.83
N ASP A 86 -19.61 6.37 -8.74
CA ASP A 86 -20.75 5.45 -8.79
C ASP A 86 -20.58 4.24 -7.83
N ALA A 87 -20.16 4.53 -6.57
CA ALA A 87 -19.85 3.56 -5.53
C ALA A 87 -18.76 2.52 -5.91
N THR A 88 -17.89 2.87 -6.86
CA THR A 88 -16.70 2.10 -7.26
C THR A 88 -15.44 2.88 -6.93
N ALA A 89 -14.48 2.23 -6.28
CA ALA A 89 -13.15 2.76 -6.05
C ALA A 89 -12.17 2.14 -7.04
N ARG A 90 -11.62 2.97 -7.91
CA ARG A 90 -10.63 2.58 -8.93
C ARG A 90 -9.26 3.13 -8.58
N MET A 91 -8.24 2.30 -8.73
CA MET A 91 -6.85 2.68 -8.50
C MET A 91 -5.99 2.31 -9.72
N SER A 92 -4.97 3.11 -10.03
CA SER A 92 -4.00 2.71 -11.05
C SER A 92 -3.20 1.49 -10.58
N THR A 93 -2.88 0.57 -11.48
CA THR A 93 -2.13 -0.65 -11.14
C THR A 93 -0.73 -0.34 -10.64
N LYS A 94 -0.09 0.70 -11.13
CA LYS A 94 1.20 1.20 -10.62
C LYS A 94 1.11 1.67 -9.17
N GLN A 95 0.02 2.37 -8.82
CA GLN A 95 -0.20 2.82 -7.43
C GLN A 95 -0.49 1.64 -6.52
N LEU A 96 -1.27 0.65 -7.01
CA LEU A 96 -1.55 -0.58 -6.28
C LEU A 96 -0.26 -1.34 -5.95
N ASP A 97 0.61 -1.59 -6.94
CA ASP A 97 1.89 -2.27 -6.75
C ASP A 97 2.79 -1.53 -5.74
N SER A 98 2.89 -0.20 -5.86
CA SER A 98 3.67 0.62 -4.94
C SER A 98 3.17 0.52 -3.50
N LEU A 99 1.86 0.65 -3.28
CA LEU A 99 1.25 0.59 -1.94
C LEU A 99 1.29 -0.82 -1.36
N ALA A 100 1.07 -1.85 -2.18
CA ALA A 100 1.18 -3.24 -1.77
C ALA A 100 2.61 -3.59 -1.35
N THR A 101 3.59 -3.18 -2.14
CA THR A 101 5.01 -3.36 -1.82
C THR A 101 5.39 -2.67 -0.52
N ALA A 102 4.93 -1.44 -0.30
CA ALA A 102 5.19 -0.69 0.92
C ALA A 102 4.54 -1.34 2.16
N SER A 103 3.29 -1.81 2.03
CA SER A 103 2.55 -2.43 3.14
C SER A 103 3.10 -3.81 3.53
N LEU A 104 3.46 -4.62 2.55
CA LEU A 104 4.00 -5.97 2.76
C LEU A 104 5.52 -6.00 2.94
N LYS A 105 6.21 -4.89 2.66
CA LYS A 105 7.68 -4.76 2.69
C LYS A 105 8.37 -5.85 1.87
N SER A 106 7.80 -6.22 0.73
CA SER A 106 8.28 -7.28 -0.14
C SER A 106 8.10 -6.91 -1.61
N GLN A 107 9.12 -7.17 -2.42
CA GLN A 107 9.11 -7.06 -3.88
C GLN A 107 9.29 -8.41 -4.57
N LYS A 108 9.06 -9.51 -3.86
CA LYS A 108 9.11 -10.83 -4.50
C LYS A 108 8.10 -10.88 -5.64
N CYS A 109 8.55 -11.29 -6.83
CA CYS A 109 7.68 -11.47 -8.00
C CYS A 109 6.89 -12.78 -7.85
N GLU A 110 6.00 -12.80 -6.87
CA GLU A 110 5.10 -13.92 -6.57
C GLU A 110 3.70 -13.34 -6.37
N LYS A 111 2.69 -14.08 -6.84
CA LYS A 111 1.28 -13.70 -6.64
C LYS A 111 0.98 -13.58 -5.15
N ARG A 112 0.46 -12.44 -4.75
CA ARG A 112 0.08 -12.12 -3.38
C ARG A 112 -1.38 -11.69 -3.29
N ALA A 113 -2.04 -12.07 -2.22
CA ALA A 113 -3.40 -11.68 -1.89
C ALA A 113 -3.35 -10.43 -1.00
N LEU A 114 -3.95 -9.34 -1.48
CA LEU A 114 -4.04 -8.08 -0.75
C LEU A 114 -5.41 -8.01 -0.09
N GLU A 115 -5.44 -7.75 1.21
CA GLU A 115 -6.69 -7.49 1.92
C GLU A 115 -7.20 -6.09 1.56
N VAL A 116 -8.45 -6.00 1.11
CA VAL A 116 -9.13 -4.74 0.81
C VAL A 116 -10.32 -4.62 1.73
N ASP A 117 -10.28 -3.68 2.67
CA ASP A 117 -11.44 -3.32 3.49
C ASP A 117 -12.06 -2.04 2.94
N ALA A 118 -13.38 -1.99 2.90
CA ALA A 118 -14.09 -0.81 2.45
C ALA A 118 -15.33 -0.56 3.29
N THR A 119 -15.70 0.71 3.41
CA THR A 119 -16.97 1.12 4.02
C THR A 119 -17.79 1.96 3.06
N ALA A 120 -19.08 1.71 3.02
CA ALA A 120 -20.05 2.50 2.29
C ALA A 120 -21.14 3.00 3.24
N ALA A 121 -21.67 4.18 2.95
CA ALA A 121 -22.80 4.75 3.67
C ALA A 121 -23.94 5.03 2.71
N GLY A 122 -25.14 5.05 3.25
CA GLY A 122 -26.35 5.41 2.52
C GLY A 122 -27.46 5.83 3.48
N VAL A 123 -28.64 6.06 2.94
CA VAL A 123 -29.80 6.51 3.72
C VAL A 123 -30.97 5.59 3.42
N LEU A 124 -31.61 5.06 4.45
CA LEU A 124 -32.87 4.32 4.34
C LEU A 124 -34.04 5.25 3.96
N GLU A 125 -35.13 4.69 3.48
CA GLU A 125 -36.31 5.45 3.11
C GLU A 125 -36.87 6.32 4.25
N ASN A 126 -36.70 5.85 5.50
CA ASN A 126 -37.13 6.59 6.70
C ASN A 126 -36.14 7.73 7.10
N GLY A 127 -35.09 7.98 6.31
CA GLY A 127 -34.08 9.00 6.59
C GLY A 127 -32.95 8.55 7.49
N THR A 128 -32.92 7.30 7.97
CA THR A 128 -31.87 6.79 8.83
C THR A 128 -30.58 6.56 8.01
N ALA A 129 -29.47 7.15 8.46
CA ALA A 129 -28.15 6.88 7.89
C ALA A 129 -27.66 5.49 8.30
N VAL A 130 -27.13 4.74 7.35
CA VAL A 130 -26.57 3.41 7.58
C VAL A 130 -25.15 3.33 7.03
N GLN A 131 -24.34 2.46 7.61
CA GLN A 131 -23.00 2.18 7.16
C GLN A 131 -22.79 0.67 7.07
N VAL A 132 -22.14 0.22 6.01
CA VAL A 132 -21.83 -1.19 5.76
C VAL A 132 -20.35 -1.32 5.43
N ALA A 133 -19.71 -2.36 5.98
CA ALA A 133 -18.32 -2.70 5.71
C ALA A 133 -18.22 -3.99 4.89
N GLY A 134 -17.26 -4.03 3.98
CA GLY A 134 -16.91 -5.21 3.20
C GLY A 134 -15.42 -5.52 3.32
N LYS A 135 -15.09 -6.81 3.35
CA LYS A 135 -13.73 -7.35 3.26
C LYS A 135 -13.60 -8.14 1.98
N LEU A 136 -12.59 -7.80 1.20
CA LEU A 136 -12.36 -8.36 -0.13
C LEU A 136 -10.89 -8.74 -0.27
N THR A 137 -10.59 -9.46 -1.34
CA THR A 137 -9.22 -9.79 -1.71
C THR A 137 -8.95 -9.33 -3.12
N GLN A 138 -7.85 -8.58 -3.30
CA GLN A 138 -7.29 -8.26 -4.61
C GLN A 138 -5.99 -9.02 -4.78
N ASN A 139 -5.90 -9.84 -5.83
CA ASN A 139 -4.66 -10.51 -6.18
C ASN A 139 -3.76 -9.60 -7.02
N GLU A 140 -2.47 -9.64 -6.71
CA GLU A 140 -1.48 -8.87 -7.44
C GLU A 140 -0.15 -9.63 -7.47
N THR A 141 0.57 -9.54 -8.60
CA THR A 141 1.96 -9.97 -8.75
C THR A 141 2.80 -8.73 -9.01
N PRO A 142 3.79 -8.43 -8.17
CA PRO A 142 4.64 -7.25 -8.34
C PRO A 142 5.40 -7.28 -9.67
N ILE A 143 5.86 -6.10 -10.08
CA ILE A 143 6.77 -6.01 -11.21
C ILE A 143 8.02 -6.87 -10.94
N GLN A 144 8.42 -7.65 -11.94
CA GLN A 144 9.66 -8.40 -11.84
C GLN A 144 10.82 -7.41 -11.81
N THR A 145 11.49 -7.35 -10.67
CA THR A 145 12.76 -6.64 -10.53
C THR A 145 13.92 -7.58 -10.87
N PRO A 146 15.05 -7.09 -11.40
CA PRO A 146 16.24 -7.90 -11.54
C PRO A 146 16.56 -8.62 -10.23
N GLU A 147 17.07 -9.85 -10.31
CA GLU A 147 17.52 -10.56 -9.12
C GLU A 147 18.56 -9.71 -8.37
N ALA A 148 18.33 -9.53 -7.08
CA ALA A 148 19.31 -8.87 -6.24
C ALA A 148 20.58 -9.75 -6.15
N ASP A 149 21.74 -9.11 -6.14
CA ASP A 149 22.99 -9.84 -5.89
C ASP A 149 22.87 -10.54 -4.52
N PRO A 150 23.10 -11.88 -4.44
CA PRO A 150 22.92 -12.64 -3.20
C PRO A 150 23.86 -12.20 -2.09
N LYS A 151 24.95 -11.50 -2.41
CA LYS A 151 25.86 -10.89 -1.44
C LYS A 151 25.59 -9.42 -1.18
N GLY A 152 24.52 -8.88 -1.76
CA GLY A 152 24.14 -7.47 -1.64
C GLY A 152 24.91 -6.57 -2.59
N TYR A 153 25.09 -5.31 -2.19
CA TYR A 153 25.67 -4.27 -3.05
C TYR A 153 26.74 -3.48 -2.32
N PHE A 154 27.60 -2.82 -3.09
CA PHE A 154 28.58 -1.88 -2.59
C PHE A 154 28.66 -0.64 -3.49
N MET A 155 29.28 0.39 -2.96
CA MET A 155 29.52 1.65 -3.66
C MET A 155 31.03 1.91 -3.75
N LEU A 156 31.44 2.54 -4.87
CA LEU A 156 32.70 3.25 -5.03
C LEU A 156 32.38 4.68 -5.46
N GLY A 157 33.21 5.64 -5.06
CA GLY A 157 32.95 7.03 -5.40
C GLY A 157 33.88 8.01 -4.71
N ASP A 158 33.58 9.29 -4.85
CA ASP A 158 34.33 10.39 -4.23
C ASP A 158 34.06 10.46 -2.72
N PHE A 159 34.47 9.42 -1.99
CA PHE A 159 34.25 9.29 -0.55
C PHE A 159 35.57 9.51 0.20
N ALA A 160 35.50 10.14 1.38
CA ALA A 160 36.65 10.55 2.14
C ALA A 160 37.60 9.39 2.53
N ASP A 161 37.01 8.24 2.88
CA ASP A 161 37.77 7.13 3.47
C ASP A 161 38.00 5.94 2.51
N HIS A 162 37.25 5.87 1.40
CA HIS A 162 37.23 4.69 0.53
C HIS A 162 37.60 4.99 -0.92
N GLY A 163 37.10 6.07 -1.47
CA GLY A 163 37.40 6.49 -2.84
C GLY A 163 36.93 5.48 -3.90
N TRP A 164 37.65 5.51 -5.04
CA TRP A 164 37.43 4.63 -6.19
C TRP A 164 38.30 3.37 -6.13
N ASP A 165 38.63 2.90 -4.94
CA ASP A 165 39.49 1.72 -4.73
C ASP A 165 38.60 0.47 -4.57
N PRO A 166 38.60 -0.48 -5.55
CA PRO A 166 37.75 -1.67 -5.47
C PRO A 166 38.16 -2.62 -4.33
N THR A 167 39.32 -2.44 -3.74
CA THR A 167 39.77 -3.20 -2.56
C THR A 167 39.22 -2.65 -1.25
N LYS A 168 38.62 -1.46 -1.28
CA LYS A 168 38.02 -0.76 -0.13
C LYS A 168 36.57 -0.35 -0.39
N PRO A 169 35.68 -1.29 -0.73
CA PRO A 169 34.31 -0.97 -1.07
C PRO A 169 33.53 -0.49 0.16
N VAL A 170 32.57 0.42 -0.07
CA VAL A 170 31.55 0.76 0.92
C VAL A 170 30.42 -0.25 0.78
N LEU A 171 30.34 -1.23 1.68
CA LEU A 171 29.26 -2.21 1.68
C LEU A 171 27.95 -1.55 2.05
N MET A 172 26.89 -1.90 1.33
CA MET A 172 25.53 -1.45 1.62
C MET A 172 24.80 -2.50 2.46
N THR A 173 23.98 -2.06 3.39
CA THR A 173 23.17 -2.93 4.25
C THR A 173 21.72 -2.91 3.79
N GLU A 174 21.14 -4.07 3.64
CA GLU A 174 19.70 -4.18 3.37
C GLU A 174 18.90 -3.63 4.57
N THR A 175 17.87 -2.81 4.30
CA THR A 175 17.11 -2.11 5.36
C THR A 175 16.21 -3.04 6.17
N ALA A 176 15.76 -4.13 5.55
CA ALA A 176 15.05 -5.22 6.17
C ALA A 176 15.24 -6.46 5.30
N GLU A 177 15.24 -7.63 5.88
CA GLU A 177 15.44 -8.89 5.17
C GLU A 177 14.41 -9.04 4.02
N GLY A 178 14.90 -9.25 2.79
CA GLY A 178 14.08 -9.39 1.59
C GLY A 178 13.45 -8.11 1.07
N SER A 179 13.77 -6.94 1.65
CA SER A 179 13.25 -5.65 1.17
C SER A 179 13.81 -5.23 -0.19
N LYS A 180 14.99 -5.73 -0.55
CA LYS A 180 15.79 -5.30 -1.71
C LYS A 180 16.11 -3.80 -1.71
N ILE A 181 16.01 -3.15 -0.56
CA ILE A 181 16.35 -1.75 -0.35
C ILE A 181 17.64 -1.71 0.45
N TYR A 182 18.69 -1.17 -0.15
CA TYR A 182 20.02 -1.10 0.43
C TYR A 182 20.39 0.33 0.78
N LYS A 183 21.11 0.51 1.88
CA LYS A 183 21.62 1.81 2.33
C LYS A 183 23.08 1.73 2.71
N ALA A 184 23.78 2.83 2.51
CA ALA A 184 25.07 3.12 3.08
C ALA A 184 25.10 4.60 3.50
N VAL A 185 25.99 4.92 4.44
CA VAL A 185 26.27 6.31 4.83
C VAL A 185 27.72 6.58 4.47
N VAL A 186 27.94 7.62 3.69
CA VAL A 186 29.27 8.02 3.22
C VAL A 186 29.52 9.49 3.49
N THR A 187 30.80 9.84 3.67
CA THR A 187 31.24 11.24 3.71
C THR A 187 31.87 11.57 2.37
N THR A 188 31.35 12.59 1.69
CA THR A 188 31.88 13.01 0.39
C THR A 188 33.02 13.99 0.55
N THR A 189 33.93 14.04 -0.45
CA THR A 189 35.13 14.89 -0.42
C THR A 189 34.92 16.30 -0.92
N GLY A 190 33.74 16.57 -1.53
CA GLY A 190 33.44 17.87 -2.14
C GLY A 190 31.96 18.17 -2.27
N THR A 191 31.66 19.28 -2.93
CA THR A 191 30.27 19.72 -3.18
C THR A 191 29.59 18.93 -4.30
N THR A 192 30.36 18.32 -5.18
CA THR A 192 29.90 17.42 -6.25
C THR A 192 30.67 16.13 -6.11
N SER A 193 29.97 15.01 -6.01
CA SER A 193 30.56 13.71 -5.83
C SER A 193 29.97 12.72 -6.83
N TRP A 194 30.84 11.93 -7.42
CA TRP A 194 30.47 10.84 -8.33
C TRP A 194 30.53 9.53 -7.57
N TYR A 195 29.62 8.62 -7.90
CA TYR A 195 29.60 7.27 -7.32
C TYR A 195 28.93 6.28 -8.28
N LYS A 196 29.25 5.00 -8.07
CA LYS A 196 28.63 3.88 -8.76
C LYS A 196 28.27 2.78 -7.76
N PHE A 197 27.26 2.00 -8.13
CA PHE A 197 26.83 0.80 -7.40
C PHE A 197 27.23 -0.44 -8.16
N TYR A 198 27.60 -1.50 -7.44
CA TYR A 198 28.00 -2.77 -7.98
C TYR A 198 27.47 -3.91 -7.11
N GLY A 199 27.25 -5.10 -7.71
CA GLY A 199 26.91 -6.31 -6.99
C GLY A 199 28.10 -6.84 -6.18
N ALA A 200 27.86 -7.17 -4.91
CA ALA A 200 28.93 -7.60 -4.00
C ALA A 200 29.47 -9.00 -4.31
N SER A 201 28.80 -9.80 -5.16
CA SER A 201 29.33 -11.08 -5.64
C SER A 201 30.61 -10.95 -6.46
N ALA A 202 30.86 -9.76 -7.03
CA ALA A 202 32.10 -9.46 -7.76
C ALA A 202 33.31 -9.25 -6.85
N LEU A 203 33.12 -9.05 -5.55
CA LEU A 203 34.24 -8.78 -4.62
C LEU A 203 35.06 -10.02 -4.33
N LYS A 204 36.38 -9.85 -4.40
CA LYS A 204 37.41 -10.85 -4.08
C LYS A 204 38.29 -10.40 -2.92
N GLY A 205 37.73 -9.57 -2.03
CA GLY A 205 38.47 -8.96 -0.92
C GLY A 205 39.60 -8.03 -1.42
N SER A 206 40.78 -8.12 -0.83
CA SER A 206 41.92 -7.30 -1.22
C SER A 206 42.49 -7.60 -2.63
N ALA A 207 42.02 -8.69 -3.27
CA ALA A 207 42.40 -9.05 -4.63
C ALA A 207 41.41 -8.54 -5.68
N THR A 208 40.38 -7.79 -5.28
CA THR A 208 39.35 -7.25 -6.21
C THR A 208 39.99 -6.25 -7.17
N THR A 209 39.77 -6.44 -8.46
CA THR A 209 40.26 -5.56 -9.53
C THR A 209 39.06 -4.86 -10.21
N TRP A 210 39.36 -3.86 -11.04
CA TRP A 210 38.33 -3.19 -11.86
C TRP A 210 37.69 -4.14 -12.86
N ASP A 211 38.45 -5.10 -13.41
CA ASP A 211 37.88 -6.08 -14.36
C ASP A 211 36.90 -7.04 -13.69
N ASP A 212 36.99 -7.24 -12.37
CA ASP A 212 36.04 -8.07 -11.63
C ASP A 212 34.68 -7.40 -11.46
N ILE A 213 34.65 -6.08 -11.33
CA ILE A 213 33.46 -5.31 -11.00
C ILE A 213 32.83 -4.58 -12.20
N ASN A 214 33.54 -4.45 -13.28
CA ASN A 214 33.06 -3.78 -14.50
C ASN A 214 33.52 -4.57 -15.73
N PRO A 215 32.96 -5.83 -15.90
CA PRO A 215 33.33 -6.71 -16.98
C PRO A 215 32.89 -6.22 -18.36
#